data_8dc4c9532f629374240c3c2381faacb3
#
_entry.id   8dc4c9532f629374240c3c2381faacb3
#
_cell.length_a   1.000
_cell.length_b   1.000
_cell.length_c   1.000
_cell.angle_alpha   90.00
_cell.angle_beta   90.00
_cell.angle_gamma   90.00
#
_symmetry.space_group_name_H-M   'P 1'
#
loop_
_entity.id
_entity.type
_entity.pdbx_description
1 polymer ?
#
loop_
_entity_poly.entity_id
_entity_poly.type
_entity_poly.pdbx_seq_one_letter_code
_entity_poly.pdbx_strand_id
1 'polypeptide(L)'
;DGGPCDVGVESTIVDCSEEGAPPVILRPGGVTAEQIEAVLGHPVRRTPDGPSRAPGMLPAHYAPHAQVLVVEDIDAALASAAARARAGERTGLLTPRAVTVPEGVTALVAGDTPEAYAAALYDRLREADRLGLDLLVVVPPPAEGVGVAVRDRLARAAAGSAR
;
A
#
# COMPACT_ATOMS: atom_id res chain seq x y z
N ASP A 1 12.66 -21.62 1.87
CA ASP A 1 12.15 -20.50 1.08
C ASP A 1 11.21 -21.02 0.01
N GLY A 2 9.95 -20.56 0.00
CA GLY A 2 8.92 -20.93 -0.97
C GLY A 2 8.90 -20.08 -2.24
N GLY A 3 9.84 -19.18 -2.39
CA GLY A 3 9.91 -18.24 -3.53
C GLY A 3 8.98 -17.03 -3.39
N PRO A 4 8.82 -16.22 -4.45
CA PRO A 4 7.95 -15.06 -4.48
C PRO A 4 6.49 -15.43 -4.24
N CYS A 5 5.76 -14.58 -3.54
CA CYS A 5 4.31 -14.74 -3.34
C CYS A 5 3.55 -14.11 -4.51
N ASP A 6 2.66 -14.85 -5.15
CA ASP A 6 1.90 -14.40 -6.33
C ASP A 6 0.99 -13.20 -6.02
N VAL A 7 0.44 -13.14 -4.81
CA VAL A 7 -0.52 -12.09 -4.40
C VAL A 7 0.18 -10.82 -3.88
N GLY A 8 1.34 -10.98 -3.24
CA GLY A 8 2.16 -9.88 -2.74
C GLY A 8 1.65 -9.15 -1.49
N VAL A 9 0.41 -9.39 -1.09
CA VAL A 9 -0.16 -8.90 0.18
C VAL A 9 -0.66 -10.08 1.02
N GLU A 10 -0.84 -9.85 2.32
CA GLU A 10 -1.25 -10.91 3.24
C GLU A 10 -2.73 -11.30 3.04
N SER A 11 -3.13 -12.37 3.73
CA SER A 11 -4.52 -12.84 3.77
C SER A 11 -5.47 -11.78 4.33
N THR A 12 -6.70 -11.78 3.85
CA THR A 12 -7.80 -11.02 4.42
C THR A 12 -8.20 -11.61 5.78
N ILE A 13 -8.48 -10.76 6.76
CA ILE A 13 -8.98 -11.18 8.07
C ILE A 13 -10.42 -10.71 8.20
N VAL A 14 -11.31 -11.67 8.44
CA VAL A 14 -12.74 -11.44 8.61
C VAL A 14 -13.17 -11.83 10.01
N ASP A 15 -13.86 -10.94 10.69
CA ASP A 15 -14.50 -11.19 11.99
C ASP A 15 -15.93 -11.67 11.77
N CYS A 16 -16.22 -12.88 12.19
CA CYS A 16 -17.53 -13.51 12.18
C CYS A 16 -18.01 -13.84 13.60
N SER A 17 -17.46 -13.21 14.62
CA SER A 17 -17.71 -13.57 16.04
C SER A 17 -19.06 -13.07 16.58
N GLU A 18 -19.68 -12.09 15.91
CA GLU A 18 -20.97 -11.53 16.33
C GLU A 18 -22.12 -12.29 15.65
N GLU A 19 -22.85 -13.10 16.42
CA GLU A 19 -23.96 -13.91 15.89
C GLU A 19 -25.08 -13.01 15.37
N GLY A 20 -25.57 -13.29 14.16
CA GLY A 20 -26.63 -12.53 13.50
C GLY A 20 -26.19 -11.18 12.89
N ALA A 21 -24.95 -10.76 13.06
CA ALA A 21 -24.41 -9.57 12.41
C ALA A 21 -23.67 -9.91 11.11
N PRO A 22 -23.66 -8.99 10.11
CA PRO A 22 -22.82 -9.17 8.94
C PRO A 22 -21.33 -9.25 9.31
N PRO A 23 -20.56 -10.14 8.66
CA PRO A 23 -19.11 -10.23 8.87
C PRO A 23 -18.39 -8.91 8.63
N VAL A 24 -17.28 -8.69 9.36
CA VAL A 24 -16.50 -7.46 9.30
C VAL A 24 -15.09 -7.75 8.81
N ILE A 25 -14.65 -7.10 7.74
CA ILE A 25 -13.26 -7.15 7.30
C ILE A 25 -12.43 -6.30 8.26
N LEU A 26 -11.59 -6.96 9.07
CA LEU A 26 -10.64 -6.30 9.98
C LEU A 26 -9.36 -5.88 9.27
N ARG A 27 -8.92 -6.67 8.28
CA ARG A 27 -7.73 -6.40 7.48
C ARG A 27 -8.02 -6.78 6.02
N PRO A 28 -8.02 -5.81 5.09
CA PRO A 28 -8.08 -6.14 3.68
C PRO A 28 -6.81 -6.88 3.25
N GLY A 29 -6.93 -7.84 2.35
CA GLY A 29 -5.84 -8.70 1.88
C GLY A 29 -6.09 -9.27 0.49
N GLY A 30 -5.45 -10.40 0.18
CA GLY A 30 -5.50 -11.01 -1.15
C GLY A 30 -6.90 -11.46 -1.60
N VAL A 31 -7.78 -11.86 -0.67
CA VAL A 31 -9.19 -12.12 -0.99
C VAL A 31 -9.97 -10.81 -0.81
N THR A 32 -10.61 -10.33 -1.87
CA THR A 32 -11.29 -9.03 -1.85
C THR A 32 -12.67 -9.11 -1.17
N ALA A 33 -13.21 -7.94 -0.77
CA ALA A 33 -14.55 -7.89 -0.18
C ALA A 33 -15.61 -8.40 -1.16
N GLU A 34 -15.48 -8.05 -2.43
CA GLU A 34 -16.39 -8.45 -3.51
C GLU A 34 -16.41 -9.98 -3.67
N GLN A 35 -15.26 -10.65 -3.55
CA GLN A 35 -15.16 -12.11 -3.59
C GLN A 35 -15.82 -12.76 -2.37
N ILE A 36 -15.67 -12.16 -1.19
CA ILE A 36 -16.31 -12.64 0.04
C ILE A 36 -17.83 -12.46 -0.06
N GLU A 37 -18.30 -11.29 -0.48
CA GLU A 37 -19.73 -10.98 -0.68
C GLU A 37 -20.39 -11.90 -1.70
N ALA A 38 -19.67 -12.24 -2.78
CA ALA A 38 -20.14 -13.19 -3.79
C ALA A 38 -20.39 -14.59 -3.22
N VAL A 39 -19.57 -15.03 -2.26
CA VAL A 39 -19.76 -16.32 -1.59
C VAL A 39 -20.87 -16.26 -0.54
N LEU A 40 -20.96 -15.17 0.21
CA LEU A 40 -21.94 -15.01 1.29
C LEU A 40 -23.36 -14.69 0.78
N GLY A 41 -23.47 -14.08 -0.40
CA GLY A 41 -24.75 -13.60 -0.94
C GLY A 41 -25.26 -12.31 -0.28
N HIS A 42 -24.46 -11.64 0.55
CA HIS A 42 -24.80 -10.38 1.20
C HIS A 42 -23.54 -9.53 1.44
N PRO A 43 -23.69 -8.20 1.63
CA PRO A 43 -22.57 -7.31 1.89
C PRO A 43 -21.80 -7.64 3.17
N VAL A 44 -20.50 -7.36 3.17
CA VAL A 44 -19.63 -7.38 4.36
C VAL A 44 -19.38 -5.96 4.85
N ARG A 45 -19.22 -5.82 6.16
CA ARG A 45 -18.83 -4.54 6.76
C ARG A 45 -17.32 -4.34 6.61
N ARG A 46 -16.92 -3.09 6.40
CA ARG A 46 -15.51 -2.68 6.42
C ARG A 46 -15.33 -1.74 7.61
N THR A 47 -14.40 -2.03 8.49
CA THR A 47 -14.11 -1.15 9.63
C THR A 47 -12.74 -0.53 9.39
N PRO A 48 -12.68 0.76 9.03
CA PRO A 48 -11.40 1.45 8.87
C PRO A 48 -10.71 1.68 10.21
N ASP A 49 -11.51 1.91 11.28
CA ASP A 49 -11.03 2.38 12.57
C ASP A 49 -11.65 1.55 13.71
N GLY A 50 -10.82 0.82 14.41
CA GLY A 50 -11.21 0.06 15.61
C GLY A 50 -9.97 -0.36 16.40
N PRO A 51 -10.14 -0.84 17.64
CA PRO A 51 -9.01 -1.39 18.39
C PRO A 51 -8.37 -2.51 17.57
N SER A 52 -7.03 -2.57 17.56
CA SER A 52 -6.27 -3.60 16.86
C SER A 52 -6.67 -4.98 17.40
N ARG A 53 -7.54 -5.69 16.67
CA ARG A 53 -8.06 -7.02 17.02
C ARG A 53 -7.43 -8.15 16.19
N ALA A 54 -6.51 -7.78 15.28
CA ALA A 54 -5.85 -8.74 14.41
C ALA A 54 -4.40 -8.35 14.12
N PRO A 55 -3.51 -9.31 13.80
CA PRO A 55 -2.15 -9.04 13.36
C PRO A 55 -2.13 -8.14 12.12
N GLY A 56 -1.19 -7.18 12.08
CA GLY A 56 -1.08 -6.24 10.96
C GLY A 56 -2.05 -5.05 10.99
N MET A 57 -2.84 -4.88 12.06
CA MET A 57 -3.67 -3.68 12.29
C MET A 57 -2.92 -2.56 13.01
N LEU A 58 -1.67 -2.77 13.44
CA LEU A 58 -0.87 -1.73 14.07
C LEU A 58 -0.56 -0.61 13.06
N PRO A 59 -0.62 0.68 13.48
CA PRO A 59 -0.37 1.82 12.60
C PRO A 59 1.01 1.80 11.92
N ALA A 60 2.02 1.27 12.58
CA ALA A 60 3.40 1.19 12.11
C ALA A 60 3.78 -0.26 11.82
N HIS A 61 3.38 -0.80 10.67
CA HIS A 61 3.77 -2.13 10.23
C HIS A 61 4.32 -2.07 8.80
N TYR A 62 5.45 -2.74 8.53
CA TYR A 62 6.13 -2.76 7.22
C TYR A 62 6.64 -1.40 6.72
N ALA A 63 6.84 -0.43 7.60
CA ALA A 63 7.39 0.86 7.21
C ALA A 63 8.86 0.72 6.79
N PRO A 64 9.25 1.24 5.61
CA PRO A 64 10.66 1.36 5.23
C PRO A 64 11.36 2.39 6.10
N HIS A 65 12.70 2.46 5.99
CA HIS A 65 13.46 3.54 6.61
C HIS A 65 13.18 4.89 5.95
N ALA A 66 12.97 4.88 4.60
CA ALA A 66 12.53 6.05 3.86
C ALA A 66 11.17 6.54 4.36
N GLN A 67 11.01 7.86 4.51
CA GLN A 67 9.70 8.45 4.74
C GLN A 67 8.78 8.11 3.56
N VAL A 68 7.54 7.68 3.81
CA VAL A 68 6.55 7.41 2.76
C VAL A 68 5.55 8.55 2.70
N LEU A 69 5.37 9.14 1.53
CA LEU A 69 4.37 10.17 1.24
C LEU A 69 3.42 9.69 0.16
N VAL A 70 2.17 9.41 0.52
CA VAL A 70 1.14 8.99 -0.44
C VAL A 70 0.48 10.21 -1.07
N VAL A 71 0.48 10.27 -2.41
CA VAL A 71 -0.08 11.36 -3.20
C VAL A 71 -0.94 10.77 -4.32
N GLU A 72 -2.22 11.12 -4.36
CA GLU A 72 -3.19 10.53 -5.31
C GLU A 72 -2.95 10.97 -6.77
N ASP A 73 -2.63 12.22 -6.95
CA ASP A 73 -2.46 12.84 -8.27
C ASP A 73 -1.01 12.73 -8.74
N ILE A 74 -0.80 12.28 -9.98
CA ILE A 74 0.53 12.05 -10.53
C ILE A 74 1.33 13.34 -10.71
N ASP A 75 0.67 14.43 -11.13
CA ASP A 75 1.37 15.69 -11.36
C ASP A 75 1.77 16.33 -10.03
N ALA A 76 0.92 16.22 -9.01
CA ALA A 76 1.24 16.60 -7.64
C ALA A 76 2.38 15.76 -7.05
N ALA A 77 2.41 14.46 -7.34
CA ALA A 77 3.48 13.56 -6.90
C ALA A 77 4.82 13.92 -7.55
N LEU A 78 4.82 14.18 -8.87
CA LEU A 78 6.01 14.64 -9.60
C LEU A 78 6.53 15.98 -9.06
N ALA A 79 5.63 16.94 -8.83
CA ALA A 79 5.99 18.25 -8.27
C ALA A 79 6.57 18.12 -6.85
N SER A 80 5.96 17.29 -6.01
CA SER A 80 6.43 17.01 -4.65
C SER A 80 7.82 16.37 -4.67
N ALA A 81 8.02 15.31 -5.47
CA ALA A 81 9.31 14.63 -5.59
C ALA A 81 10.40 15.59 -6.09
N ALA A 82 10.10 16.41 -7.11
CA ALA A 82 11.04 17.42 -7.63
C ALA A 82 11.44 18.45 -6.56
N ALA A 83 10.50 18.92 -5.77
CA ALA A 83 10.76 19.90 -4.71
C ALA A 83 11.70 19.34 -3.64
N ARG A 84 11.48 18.09 -3.22
CA ARG A 84 12.29 17.42 -2.21
C ARG A 84 13.68 17.07 -2.71
N ALA A 85 13.80 16.60 -3.98
CA ALA A 85 15.12 16.34 -4.60
C ALA A 85 15.94 17.62 -4.71
N ARG A 86 15.32 18.76 -5.11
CA ARG A 86 16.00 20.07 -5.13
C ARG A 86 16.41 20.55 -3.74
N ALA A 87 15.73 20.13 -2.69
CA ALA A 87 16.14 20.41 -1.31
C ALA A 87 17.27 19.50 -0.81
N GLY A 88 17.80 18.60 -1.67
CA GLY A 88 18.92 17.72 -1.36
C GLY A 88 18.53 16.38 -0.75
N GLU A 89 17.23 16.04 -0.68
CA GLU A 89 16.79 14.75 -0.18
C GLU A 89 16.92 13.68 -1.29
N ARG A 90 17.43 12.50 -0.94
CA ARG A 90 17.42 11.33 -1.84
C ARG A 90 15.98 10.84 -2.00
N THR A 91 15.35 11.26 -3.08
CA THR A 91 13.91 11.11 -3.29
C THR A 91 13.62 10.07 -4.36
N GLY A 92 12.72 9.13 -4.05
CA GLY A 92 12.12 8.21 -5.01
C GLY A 92 10.67 8.56 -5.32
N LEU A 93 10.21 8.13 -6.50
CA LEU A 93 8.81 8.19 -6.91
C LEU A 93 8.36 6.80 -7.35
N LEU A 94 7.44 6.21 -6.61
CA LEU A 94 6.80 4.93 -6.93
C LEU A 94 5.47 5.17 -7.63
N THR A 95 5.35 4.64 -8.85
CA THR A 95 4.17 4.81 -9.70
C THR A 95 3.66 3.46 -10.23
N PRO A 96 2.37 3.36 -10.60
CA PRO A 96 1.83 2.15 -11.22
C PRO A 96 2.52 1.80 -12.54
N ARG A 97 2.86 2.81 -13.36
CA ARG A 97 3.53 2.64 -14.65
C ARG A 97 4.71 3.60 -14.78
N ALA A 98 5.60 3.31 -15.70
CA ALA A 98 6.76 4.16 -15.96
C ALA A 98 6.32 5.57 -16.38
N VAL A 99 6.94 6.56 -15.76
CA VAL A 99 6.76 7.99 -16.08
C VAL A 99 8.13 8.66 -16.17
N THR A 100 8.21 9.76 -16.90
CA THR A 100 9.41 10.58 -16.88
C THR A 100 9.49 11.32 -15.56
N VAL A 101 10.53 11.06 -14.78
CA VAL A 101 10.74 11.70 -13.48
C VAL A 101 11.64 12.93 -13.59
N PRO A 102 11.52 13.91 -12.69
CA PRO A 102 12.42 15.05 -12.61
C PRO A 102 13.88 14.63 -12.30
N GLU A 103 14.82 15.49 -12.65
CA GLU A 103 16.24 15.31 -12.34
C GLU A 103 16.45 15.13 -10.82
N GLY A 104 17.28 14.17 -10.44
CA GLY A 104 17.56 13.83 -9.03
C GLY A 104 16.51 12.96 -8.36
N VAL A 105 15.42 12.56 -9.05
CA VAL A 105 14.40 11.64 -8.55
C VAL A 105 14.63 10.23 -9.08
N THR A 106 14.64 9.24 -8.20
CA THR A 106 14.72 7.82 -8.58
C THR A 106 13.33 7.28 -8.95
N ALA A 107 13.17 6.78 -10.18
CA ALA A 107 11.92 6.17 -10.63
C ALA A 107 11.82 4.71 -10.14
N LEU A 108 10.69 4.36 -9.53
CA LEU A 108 10.30 2.99 -9.17
C LEU A 108 8.92 2.69 -9.78
N VAL A 109 8.74 1.48 -10.29
CA VAL A 109 7.48 1.06 -10.92
C VAL A 109 6.94 -0.18 -10.22
N ALA A 110 5.67 -0.13 -9.84
CA ALA A 110 5.00 -1.25 -9.15
C ALA A 110 4.25 -2.17 -10.11
N GLY A 111 3.59 -1.62 -11.14
CA GLY A 111 2.73 -2.36 -12.07
C GLY A 111 1.40 -1.62 -12.25
N ASP A 112 0.84 -1.71 -13.44
CA ASP A 112 -0.30 -0.91 -13.91
C ASP A 112 -1.68 -1.50 -13.52
N THR A 113 -1.70 -2.71 -12.95
CA THR A 113 -2.91 -3.29 -12.35
C THR A 113 -2.78 -3.35 -10.83
N PRO A 114 -3.89 -3.35 -10.07
CA PRO A 114 -3.85 -3.51 -8.62
C PRO A 114 -3.13 -4.79 -8.18
N GLU A 115 -3.24 -5.88 -8.94
CA GLU A 115 -2.59 -7.17 -8.68
C GLU A 115 -1.08 -7.09 -8.88
N ALA A 116 -0.63 -6.51 -10.00
CA ALA A 116 0.79 -6.30 -10.27
C ALA A 116 1.42 -5.37 -9.23
N TYR A 117 0.69 -4.32 -8.84
CA TYR A 117 1.13 -3.42 -7.78
C TYR A 117 1.26 -4.14 -6.44
N ALA A 118 0.26 -4.96 -6.08
CA ALA A 118 0.28 -5.73 -4.84
C ALA A 118 1.48 -6.68 -4.80
N ALA A 119 1.73 -7.41 -5.88
CA ALA A 119 2.87 -8.33 -6.00
C ALA A 119 4.22 -7.64 -5.83
N ALA A 120 4.36 -6.40 -6.32
CA ALA A 120 5.61 -5.64 -6.27
C ALA A 120 5.79 -4.79 -5.00
N LEU A 121 4.73 -4.50 -4.25
CA LEU A 121 4.70 -3.49 -3.20
C LEU A 121 5.89 -3.58 -2.23
N TYR A 122 6.05 -4.71 -1.57
CA TYR A 122 7.10 -4.87 -0.56
C TYR A 122 8.51 -4.89 -1.15
N ASP A 123 8.66 -5.36 -2.39
CA ASP A 123 9.95 -5.29 -3.09
C ASP A 123 10.33 -3.85 -3.38
N ARG A 124 9.38 -3.01 -3.79
CA ARG A 124 9.62 -1.58 -4.04
C ARG A 124 9.93 -0.83 -2.74
N LEU A 125 9.25 -1.13 -1.63
CA LEU A 125 9.59 -0.55 -0.32
C LEU A 125 11.00 -0.94 0.13
N ARG A 126 11.37 -2.22 0.01
CA ARG A 126 12.73 -2.68 0.31
C ARG A 126 13.79 -2.10 -0.65
N GLU A 127 13.41 -1.87 -1.91
CA GLU A 127 14.29 -1.24 -2.89
C GLU A 127 14.57 0.22 -2.52
N ALA A 128 13.59 0.96 -2.04
CA ALA A 128 13.79 2.31 -1.52
C ALA A 128 14.84 2.32 -0.40
N ASP A 129 14.78 1.36 0.53
CA ASP A 129 15.77 1.22 1.60
C ASP A 129 17.17 0.85 1.07
N ARG A 130 17.25 -0.09 0.11
CA ARG A 130 18.53 -0.49 -0.51
C ARG A 130 19.18 0.66 -1.27
N LEU A 131 18.41 1.54 -1.87
CA LEU A 131 18.87 2.74 -2.56
C LEU A 131 19.19 3.87 -1.57
N GLY A 132 18.90 3.67 -0.29
CA GLY A 132 19.14 4.64 0.77
C GLY A 132 18.31 5.92 0.58
N LEU A 133 17.09 5.81 0.07
CA LEU A 133 16.21 6.97 -0.10
C LEU A 133 15.83 7.55 1.26
N ASP A 134 15.74 8.88 1.32
CA ASP A 134 15.24 9.60 2.48
C ASP A 134 13.71 9.73 2.42
N LEU A 135 13.17 9.88 1.19
CA LEU A 135 11.74 10.00 0.91
C LEU A 135 11.34 9.11 -0.27
N LEU A 136 10.21 8.43 -0.12
CA LEU A 136 9.51 7.74 -1.20
C LEU A 136 8.12 8.37 -1.38
N VAL A 137 7.93 9.14 -2.45
CA VAL A 137 6.63 9.61 -2.89
C VAL A 137 5.93 8.47 -3.62
N VAL A 138 4.68 8.19 -3.31
CA VAL A 138 3.96 7.02 -3.83
C VAL A 138 2.62 7.45 -4.42
N VAL A 139 2.38 7.07 -5.67
CA VAL A 139 1.06 7.14 -6.30
C VAL A 139 0.38 5.78 -6.13
N PRO A 140 -0.69 5.67 -5.33
CA PRO A 140 -1.33 4.39 -5.04
C PRO A 140 -2.17 3.89 -6.23
N PRO A 141 -2.47 2.58 -6.31
CA PRO A 141 -3.42 2.06 -7.28
C PRO A 141 -4.86 2.48 -6.95
N PRO A 142 -5.85 2.27 -7.85
CA PRO A 142 -7.27 2.46 -7.55
C PRO A 142 -7.72 1.72 -6.29
N ALA A 143 -8.69 2.29 -5.55
CA ALA A 143 -9.24 1.73 -4.32
C ALA A 143 -10.32 0.66 -4.60
N GLU A 144 -9.98 -0.33 -5.43
CA GLU A 144 -10.85 -1.43 -5.84
C GLU A 144 -10.10 -2.76 -5.80
N GLY A 145 -10.82 -3.84 -5.61
CA GLY A 145 -10.23 -5.17 -5.54
C GLY A 145 -9.09 -5.25 -4.51
N VAL A 146 -7.97 -5.84 -4.90
CA VAL A 146 -6.76 -5.94 -4.06
C VAL A 146 -6.08 -4.57 -3.84
N GLY A 147 -6.39 -3.56 -4.65
CA GLY A 147 -5.89 -2.18 -4.47
C GLY A 147 -6.28 -1.58 -3.11
N VAL A 148 -7.41 -2.00 -2.53
CA VAL A 148 -7.81 -1.62 -1.16
C VAL A 148 -6.77 -2.08 -0.15
N ALA A 149 -6.26 -3.32 -0.28
CA ALA A 149 -5.23 -3.85 0.60
C ALA A 149 -3.88 -3.12 0.41
N VAL A 150 -3.50 -2.82 -0.84
CA VAL A 150 -2.28 -2.04 -1.15
C VAL A 150 -2.35 -0.67 -0.47
N ARG A 151 -3.46 0.04 -0.59
CA ARG A 151 -3.67 1.36 0.02
C ARG A 151 -3.60 1.32 1.55
N ASP A 152 -4.18 0.30 2.17
CA ASP A 152 -4.06 0.10 3.62
C ASP A 152 -2.59 -0.07 4.04
N ARG A 153 -1.80 -0.84 3.28
CA ARG A 153 -0.37 -1.02 3.56
C ARG A 153 0.44 0.26 3.37
N LEU A 154 0.16 1.03 2.32
CA LEU A 154 0.81 2.31 2.06
C LEU A 154 0.49 3.35 3.15
N ALA A 155 -0.77 3.41 3.61
CA ALA A 155 -1.16 4.29 4.72
C ALA A 155 -0.42 3.93 6.02
N ARG A 156 -0.27 2.62 6.33
CA ARG A 156 0.51 2.15 7.49
C ARG A 156 2.00 2.42 7.35
N ALA A 157 2.56 2.25 6.16
CA ALA A 157 3.96 2.59 5.89
C ALA A 157 4.20 4.09 6.09
N ALA A 158 3.30 4.95 5.60
CA ALA A 158 3.38 6.39 5.80
C ALA A 158 3.29 6.77 7.29
N ALA A 159 2.35 6.19 8.04
CA ALA A 159 2.20 6.43 9.47
C ALA A 159 3.43 5.95 10.27
N GLY A 160 4.04 4.83 9.87
CA GLY A 160 5.21 4.27 10.56
C GLY A 160 6.54 4.98 10.23
N SER A 161 6.63 5.64 9.09
CA SER A 161 7.82 6.38 8.65
C SER A 161 7.79 7.88 9.04
N ALA A 162 6.66 8.40 9.53
CA ALA A 162 6.55 9.75 10.06
C ALA A 162 7.31 9.84 11.40
N ARG A 163 8.53 10.37 11.38
CA ARG A 163 9.38 10.65 12.56
C ARG A 163 9.60 12.13 12.72
#